data_f2dfabc266b6a4d8ffb71c630fa93fdd
#
_entry.id   f2dfabc266b6a4d8ffb71c630fa93fdd
#
_cell.length_a   1.000
_cell.length_b   1.000
_cell.length_c   1.000
_cell.angle_alpha   90.00
_cell.angle_beta   90.00
_cell.angle_gamma   90.00
#
_symmetry.space_group_name_H-M   'P 1'
#
loop_
_entity.id
_entity.type
_entity.pdbx_description
1 polymer ?
#
loop_
_entity_poly.entity_id
_entity_poly.type
_entity_poly.pdbx_seq_one_letter_code
_entity_poly.pdbx_strand_id
1 'polypeptide(L)'
;MLGLVQILLFMKTSKNYWLMKSEPETWSWEQQKKKKVEHWDGVRNYQASNYMKQMKKGDECLFYSSVSEKAIKGIMTVVKEYYPDHTDKKGIFGMVDVKYVKDLREVTLAEIKADTFFDDFPLVKQSRLSVMPVKLNQWKKLIKMSEKK
;
A
#
# COMPACT_ATOMS: atom_id res chain seq x y z
N MET A 1 -11.26 24.54 24.35
CA MET A 1 -9.99 24.76 23.65
C MET A 1 -9.11 23.53 23.77
N LEU A 2 -8.62 23.04 22.67
CA LEU A 2 -7.71 21.89 22.68
C LEU A 2 -6.33 22.34 23.14
N GLY A 3 -5.75 21.61 24.07
CA GLY A 3 -4.40 21.86 24.50
C GLY A 3 -3.36 21.41 23.47
N LEU A 4 -2.14 21.93 23.60
CA LEU A 4 -1.04 21.56 22.73
C LEU A 4 -0.80 20.05 22.70
N VAL A 5 -0.95 19.38 23.84
CA VAL A 5 -0.77 17.93 23.97
C VAL A 5 -1.78 17.17 23.10
N GLN A 6 -3.03 17.63 23.08
CA GLN A 6 -4.07 16.98 22.26
C GLN A 6 -3.81 17.18 20.77
N ILE A 7 -3.31 18.33 20.38
CA ILE A 7 -2.93 18.60 18.99
C ILE A 7 -1.78 17.67 18.57
N LEU A 8 -0.78 17.51 19.43
CA LEU A 8 0.35 16.62 19.16
C LEU A 8 -0.09 15.15 19.08
N LEU A 9 -1.00 14.71 19.95
CA LEU A 9 -1.54 13.37 19.90
C LEU A 9 -2.32 13.12 18.60
N PHE A 10 -3.14 14.10 18.18
CA PHE A 10 -3.87 14.00 16.91
C PHE A 10 -2.91 13.85 15.74
N MET A 11 -1.86 14.66 15.69
CA MET A 11 -0.85 14.60 14.64
C MET A 11 -0.10 13.27 14.64
N LYS A 12 0.19 12.69 15.81
CA LYS A 12 0.85 11.40 15.94
C LYS A 12 -0.03 10.24 15.49
N THR A 13 -1.36 10.38 15.58
CA THR A 13 -2.29 9.36 15.13
C THR A 13 -2.65 9.51 13.65
N SER A 14 -2.24 10.63 13.03
CA SER A 14 -2.43 10.85 11.60
C SER A 14 -1.59 9.84 10.82
N LYS A 15 -2.20 9.20 9.84
CA LYS A 15 -1.50 8.24 8.98
C LYS A 15 -1.81 8.51 7.52
N ASN A 16 -0.92 8.05 6.67
CA ASN A 16 -1.10 8.07 5.23
C ASN A 16 -1.49 6.67 4.75
N TYR A 17 -2.01 6.63 3.55
CA TYR A 17 -2.52 5.39 2.95
C TYR A 17 -1.83 5.16 1.62
N TRP A 18 -1.53 3.91 1.35
CA TRP A 18 -0.73 3.49 0.20
C TRP A 18 -1.33 2.25 -0.45
N LEU A 19 -0.97 2.00 -1.70
CA LEU A 19 -1.23 0.73 -2.37
C LEU A 19 0.09 0.22 -2.90
N MET A 20 0.36 -1.06 -2.66
CA MET A 20 1.60 -1.71 -3.08
C MET A 20 1.25 -2.95 -3.91
N LYS A 21 1.82 -3.03 -5.11
CA LYS A 21 1.57 -4.12 -6.04
C LYS A 21 2.60 -5.23 -5.89
N SER A 22 2.13 -6.46 -5.92
CA SER A 22 2.99 -7.65 -5.92
C SER A 22 2.47 -8.65 -6.94
N GLU A 23 3.37 -9.29 -7.66
CA GLU A 23 3.00 -10.39 -8.55
C GLU A 23 2.82 -11.66 -7.71
N PRO A 24 1.68 -12.37 -7.84
CA PRO A 24 1.41 -13.52 -6.97
C PRO A 24 2.40 -14.65 -7.14
N GLU A 25 3.03 -14.80 -8.31
CA GLU A 25 4.05 -15.81 -8.54
C GLU A 25 5.35 -15.51 -7.78
N THR A 26 5.60 -14.24 -7.47
CA THR A 26 6.79 -13.82 -6.72
C THR A 26 6.50 -13.72 -5.22
N TRP A 27 5.44 -13.01 -4.86
CA TRP A 27 5.03 -12.83 -3.47
C TRP A 27 3.52 -12.66 -3.40
N SER A 28 2.83 -13.72 -2.95
CA SER A 28 1.36 -13.74 -2.90
C SER A 28 0.84 -13.17 -1.58
N TRP A 29 -0.44 -12.80 -1.58
CA TRP A 29 -1.12 -12.38 -0.35
C TRP A 29 -1.12 -13.50 0.70
N GLU A 30 -1.28 -14.75 0.29
CA GLU A 30 -1.24 -15.88 1.21
C GLU A 30 0.12 -16.03 1.87
N GLN A 31 1.20 -15.78 1.14
CA GLN A 31 2.56 -15.80 1.69
C GLN A 31 2.75 -14.65 2.69
N GLN A 32 2.26 -13.44 2.38
CA GLN A 32 2.31 -12.30 3.27
C GLN A 32 1.55 -12.57 4.56
N LYS A 33 0.36 -13.13 4.44
CA LYS A 33 -0.48 -13.48 5.57
C LYS A 33 0.20 -14.51 6.49
N LYS A 34 0.79 -15.53 5.90
CA LYS A 34 1.47 -16.60 6.64
C LYS A 34 2.71 -16.10 7.35
N LYS A 35 3.52 -15.31 6.66
CA LYS A 35 4.77 -14.79 7.21
C LYS A 35 4.57 -13.66 8.22
N LYS A 36 3.49 -12.93 8.12
CA LYS A 36 3.13 -11.77 8.94
C LYS A 36 3.94 -10.53 8.58
N VAL A 37 5.23 -10.49 8.81
CA VAL A 37 6.11 -9.36 8.50
C VAL A 37 7.06 -9.74 7.39
N GLU A 38 7.17 -8.87 6.38
CA GLU A 38 8.11 -9.05 5.28
C GLU A 38 8.68 -7.72 4.85
N HIS A 39 9.93 -7.73 4.44
CA HIS A 39 10.53 -6.58 3.78
C HIS A 39 10.01 -6.52 2.34
N TRP A 40 9.69 -5.30 1.89
CA TRP A 40 9.16 -5.09 0.55
C TRP A 40 10.27 -4.67 -0.39
N ASP A 41 11.01 -5.67 -0.85
CA ASP A 41 12.18 -5.48 -1.70
C ASP A 41 11.83 -5.45 -3.19
N GLY A 42 12.83 -5.21 -4.01
CA GLY A 42 12.71 -5.36 -5.45
C GLY A 42 12.10 -4.17 -6.19
N VAL A 43 11.79 -3.07 -5.51
CA VAL A 43 11.27 -1.87 -6.17
C VAL A 43 12.42 -1.15 -6.87
N ARG A 44 12.31 -0.97 -8.20
CA ARG A 44 13.38 -0.41 -9.03
C ARG A 44 12.93 0.80 -9.84
N ASN A 45 11.79 1.36 -9.52
CA ASN A 45 11.23 2.57 -10.14
C ASN A 45 11.42 3.74 -9.19
N TYR A 46 11.95 4.86 -9.68
CA TYR A 46 12.25 6.01 -8.83
C TYR A 46 11.01 6.64 -8.22
N GLN A 47 9.91 6.73 -8.97
CA GLN A 47 8.66 7.28 -8.45
C GLN A 47 8.11 6.42 -7.31
N ALA A 48 8.07 5.11 -7.50
CA ALA A 48 7.63 4.17 -6.47
C ALA A 48 8.54 4.25 -5.24
N SER A 49 9.84 4.30 -5.44
CA SER A 49 10.82 4.41 -4.36
C SER A 49 10.64 5.71 -3.58
N ASN A 50 10.38 6.82 -4.29
CA ASN A 50 10.15 8.11 -3.63
C ASN A 50 8.89 8.08 -2.76
N TYR A 51 7.85 7.38 -3.18
CA TYR A 51 6.67 7.17 -2.33
C TYR A 51 7.02 6.36 -1.09
N MET A 52 7.80 5.28 -1.25
CA MET A 52 8.20 4.46 -0.11
C MET A 52 9.02 5.25 0.91
N LYS A 53 9.84 6.21 0.46
CA LYS A 53 10.60 7.10 1.35
C LYS A 53 9.69 7.95 2.24
N GLN A 54 8.46 8.21 1.80
CA GLN A 54 7.49 9.01 2.54
C GLN A 54 6.68 8.20 3.55
N MET A 55 6.74 6.87 3.45
CA MET A 55 5.99 5.99 4.35
C MET A 55 6.50 6.10 5.78
N LYS A 56 5.57 6.15 6.72
CA LYS A 56 5.85 6.22 8.15
C LYS A 56 5.31 4.98 8.85
N LYS A 57 6.00 4.58 9.90
CA LYS A 57 5.54 3.49 10.75
C LYS A 57 4.10 3.76 11.20
N GLY A 58 3.22 2.78 10.99
CA GLY A 58 1.79 2.90 11.29
C GLY A 58 0.93 3.26 10.10
N ASP A 59 1.51 3.68 8.98
CA ASP A 59 0.75 3.89 7.74
C ASP A 59 0.13 2.58 7.28
N GLU A 60 -1.03 2.68 6.63
CA GLU A 60 -1.73 1.50 6.12
C GLU A 60 -1.56 1.36 4.61
N CYS A 61 -1.41 0.12 4.16
CA CYS A 61 -1.17 -0.21 2.76
C CYS A 61 -2.17 -1.25 2.28
N LEU A 62 -2.70 -1.04 1.09
CA LEU A 62 -3.46 -2.09 0.39
C LEU A 62 -2.48 -2.99 -0.35
N PHE A 63 -2.65 -4.29 -0.21
CA PHE A 63 -1.91 -5.27 -1.00
C PHE A 63 -2.69 -5.51 -2.28
N TYR A 64 -2.08 -5.20 -3.42
CA TYR A 64 -2.69 -5.42 -4.73
C TYR A 64 -1.94 -6.54 -5.44
N SER A 65 -2.65 -7.61 -5.76
CA SER A 65 -2.11 -8.74 -6.52
C SER A 65 -2.22 -8.45 -8.01
N SER A 66 -1.08 -8.24 -8.66
CA SER A 66 -1.02 -7.78 -10.04
C SER A 66 -0.98 -8.94 -11.04
N VAL A 67 -0.94 -8.58 -12.33
CA VAL A 67 -0.79 -9.49 -13.47
C VAL A 67 -1.98 -10.42 -13.64
N SER A 68 -2.04 -11.54 -12.90
CA SER A 68 -3.08 -12.57 -13.11
C SER A 68 -4.36 -12.27 -12.34
N GLU A 69 -4.27 -11.79 -11.11
CA GLU A 69 -5.45 -11.57 -10.27
C GLU A 69 -6.06 -10.18 -10.42
N LYS A 70 -5.23 -9.16 -10.49
CA LYS A 70 -5.64 -7.74 -10.64
C LYS A 70 -6.69 -7.34 -9.62
N ALA A 71 -6.37 -7.53 -8.35
CA ALA A 71 -7.32 -7.27 -7.26
C ALA A 71 -6.60 -6.86 -5.98
N ILE A 72 -7.27 -6.00 -5.20
CA ILE A 72 -6.88 -5.70 -3.83
C ILE A 72 -7.27 -6.89 -2.96
N LYS A 73 -6.34 -7.37 -2.15
CA LYS A 73 -6.51 -8.60 -1.35
C LYS A 73 -6.65 -8.35 0.15
N GLY A 74 -6.05 -7.28 0.66
CA GLY A 74 -6.06 -7.05 2.08
C GLY A 74 -5.30 -5.80 2.50
N ILE A 75 -5.15 -5.63 3.81
CA ILE A 75 -4.49 -4.48 4.43
C ILE A 75 -3.23 -4.93 5.14
N MET A 76 -2.17 -4.16 4.95
CA MET A 76 -0.91 -4.25 5.68
C MET A 76 -0.65 -2.94 6.40
N THR A 77 0.28 -2.95 7.35
CA THR A 77 0.76 -1.72 7.98
C THR A 77 2.28 -1.66 7.89
N VAL A 78 2.82 -0.43 7.76
CA VAL A 78 4.27 -0.21 7.75
C VAL A 78 4.79 -0.38 9.17
N VAL A 79 5.77 -1.27 9.36
CA VAL A 79 6.39 -1.52 10.67
C VAL A 79 7.86 -1.11 10.72
N LYS A 80 8.48 -0.85 9.58
CA LYS A 80 9.83 -0.29 9.50
C LYS A 80 9.91 0.66 8.32
N GLU A 81 10.40 1.86 8.58
CA GLU A 81 10.52 2.91 7.56
C GLU A 81 11.69 2.62 6.60
N TYR A 82 11.76 3.39 5.53
CA TYR A 82 12.67 3.17 4.41
C TYR A 82 14.12 2.94 4.84
N TYR A 83 14.73 1.89 4.31
CA TYR A 83 16.12 1.53 4.54
C TYR A 83 16.67 0.81 3.30
N PRO A 84 18.01 0.66 3.17
CA PRO A 84 18.57 0.08 1.95
C PRO A 84 18.04 -1.31 1.65
N ASP A 85 17.72 -1.54 0.37
CA ASP A 85 17.28 -2.84 -0.14
C ASP A 85 18.52 -3.70 -0.40
N HIS A 86 18.66 -4.77 0.39
CA HIS A 86 19.82 -5.67 0.29
C HIS A 86 19.88 -6.40 -1.04
N THR A 87 18.78 -6.45 -1.81
CA THR A 87 18.78 -7.09 -3.13
C THR A 87 19.26 -6.15 -4.24
N ASP A 88 19.43 -4.86 -3.94
CA ASP A 88 19.96 -3.88 -4.88
C ASP A 88 21.47 -3.72 -4.68
N LYS A 89 22.25 -4.40 -5.51
CA LYS A 89 23.70 -4.38 -5.42
C LYS A 89 24.30 -2.99 -5.71
N LYS A 90 23.57 -2.13 -6.42
CA LYS A 90 24.02 -0.77 -6.73
C LYS A 90 23.81 0.20 -5.57
N GLY A 91 23.03 -0.18 -4.57
CA GLY A 91 22.79 0.63 -3.39
C GLY A 91 21.95 1.89 -3.64
N ILE A 92 21.13 1.89 -4.70
CA ILE A 92 20.32 3.05 -5.09
C ILE A 92 18.94 3.00 -4.42
N PHE A 93 18.33 1.83 -4.37
CA PHE A 93 16.95 1.65 -3.94
C PHE A 93 16.85 1.09 -2.52
N GLY A 94 15.74 1.38 -1.88
CA GLY A 94 15.46 0.91 -0.53
C GLY A 94 14.14 0.17 -0.46
N MET A 95 13.76 -0.17 0.75
CA MET A 95 12.56 -0.94 1.04
C MET A 95 11.97 -0.52 2.40
N VAL A 96 10.75 -0.94 2.66
CA VAL A 96 10.10 -0.81 3.96
C VAL A 96 9.71 -2.21 4.42
N ASP A 97 9.43 -2.39 5.71
CA ASP A 97 8.84 -3.63 6.21
C ASP A 97 7.36 -3.41 6.43
N VAL A 98 6.56 -4.38 6.02
CA VAL A 98 5.10 -4.36 6.15
C VAL A 98 4.63 -5.59 6.91
N LYS A 99 3.51 -5.43 7.60
CA LYS A 99 2.90 -6.49 8.40
C LYS A 99 1.45 -6.70 7.95
N TYR A 100 1.06 -7.97 7.81
CA TYR A 100 -0.33 -8.34 7.57
C TYR A 100 -1.24 -7.79 8.68
N VAL A 101 -2.36 -7.19 8.28
CA VAL A 101 -3.38 -6.71 9.22
C VAL A 101 -4.66 -7.52 9.08
N LYS A 102 -5.25 -7.55 7.88
CA LYS A 102 -6.49 -8.31 7.68
C LYS A 102 -6.77 -8.57 6.21
N ASP A 103 -7.52 -9.62 5.95
CA ASP A 103 -8.06 -9.90 4.63
C ASP A 103 -9.18 -8.93 4.29
N LEU A 104 -9.28 -8.59 3.01
CA LEU A 104 -10.44 -7.89 2.46
C LEU A 104 -11.11 -8.81 1.44
N ARG A 105 -12.42 -8.68 1.28
CA ARG A 105 -13.06 -9.23 0.10
C ARG A 105 -12.45 -8.53 -1.11
N GLU A 106 -12.09 -9.28 -2.13
CA GLU A 106 -11.39 -8.75 -3.29
C GLU A 106 -12.14 -7.58 -3.93
N VAL A 107 -11.37 -6.51 -4.22
CA VAL A 107 -11.84 -5.41 -5.04
C VAL A 107 -11.01 -5.44 -6.31
N THR A 108 -11.63 -5.74 -7.43
CA THR A 108 -10.94 -5.94 -8.69
C THR A 108 -10.62 -4.62 -9.38
N LEU A 109 -9.59 -4.64 -10.22
CA LEU A 109 -9.26 -3.49 -11.06
C LEU A 109 -10.44 -3.12 -11.97
N ALA A 110 -11.15 -4.11 -12.48
CA ALA A 110 -12.33 -3.87 -13.32
C ALA A 110 -13.41 -3.09 -12.56
N GLU A 111 -13.68 -3.45 -11.31
CA GLU A 111 -14.64 -2.72 -10.48
C GLU A 111 -14.19 -1.26 -10.26
N ILE A 112 -12.91 -1.07 -10.01
CA ILE A 112 -12.34 0.27 -9.78
C ILE A 112 -12.44 1.11 -11.04
N LYS A 113 -12.05 0.55 -12.20
CA LYS A 113 -12.10 1.27 -13.49
C LYS A 113 -13.52 1.62 -13.90
N ALA A 114 -14.51 0.83 -13.49
CA ALA A 114 -15.90 1.08 -13.83
C ALA A 114 -16.50 2.28 -13.09
N ASP A 115 -15.81 2.78 -12.08
CA ASP A 115 -16.29 3.89 -11.24
C ASP A 115 -15.49 5.15 -11.54
N THR A 116 -16.15 6.18 -12.08
CA THR A 116 -15.50 7.45 -12.44
C THR A 116 -14.89 8.17 -11.26
N PHE A 117 -15.31 7.84 -10.03
CA PHE A 117 -14.69 8.37 -8.82
C PHE A 117 -13.17 8.11 -8.79
N PHE A 118 -12.72 7.02 -9.40
CA PHE A 118 -11.31 6.63 -9.41
C PHE A 118 -10.54 7.08 -10.66
N ASP A 119 -11.10 7.97 -11.47
CA ASP A 119 -10.44 8.40 -12.72
C ASP A 119 -9.06 9.00 -12.48
N ASP A 120 -8.84 9.65 -11.34
CA ASP A 120 -7.55 10.25 -10.97
C ASP A 120 -6.67 9.34 -10.11
N PHE A 121 -7.14 8.14 -9.77
CA PHE A 121 -6.39 7.20 -8.94
C PHE A 121 -5.19 6.63 -9.70
N PRO A 122 -3.97 6.69 -9.14
CA PRO A 122 -2.78 6.20 -9.86
C PRO A 122 -2.87 4.75 -10.34
N LEU A 123 -3.57 3.89 -9.62
CA LEU A 123 -3.79 2.50 -10.05
C LEU A 123 -4.43 2.44 -11.44
N VAL A 124 -5.33 3.38 -11.73
CA VAL A 124 -6.01 3.47 -13.02
C VAL A 124 -5.15 4.19 -14.06
N LYS A 125 -4.52 5.31 -13.65
CA LYS A 125 -3.79 6.19 -14.58
C LYS A 125 -2.37 5.72 -14.93
N GLN A 126 -1.70 5.07 -13.98
CA GLN A 126 -0.29 4.69 -14.12
C GLN A 126 -0.13 3.19 -13.90
N SER A 127 -0.45 2.42 -14.94
CA SER A 127 -0.48 0.96 -14.86
C SER A 127 0.84 0.31 -14.44
N ARG A 128 1.97 1.00 -14.65
CA ARG A 128 3.30 0.47 -14.34
C ARG A 128 3.84 0.92 -12.98
N LEU A 129 3.14 1.81 -12.30
CA LEU A 129 3.56 2.27 -10.98
C LEU A 129 3.21 1.21 -9.94
N SER A 130 4.19 0.75 -9.17
CA SER A 130 4.01 -0.36 -8.23
C SER A 130 3.75 0.06 -6.79
N VAL A 131 4.01 1.31 -6.44
CA VAL A 131 3.73 1.87 -5.11
C VAL A 131 3.14 3.25 -5.33
N MET A 132 2.02 3.55 -4.69
CA MET A 132 1.31 4.81 -4.91
C MET A 132 0.58 5.26 -3.66
N PRO A 133 0.36 6.58 -3.52
CA PRO A 133 -0.48 7.09 -2.44
C PRO A 133 -1.95 6.81 -2.75
N VAL A 134 -2.74 6.67 -1.68
CA VAL A 134 -4.19 6.55 -1.75
C VAL A 134 -4.77 7.70 -0.94
N LYS A 135 -5.59 8.54 -1.58
CA LYS A 135 -6.25 9.63 -0.87
C LYS A 135 -7.24 9.06 0.15
N LEU A 136 -7.47 9.77 1.24
CA LEU A 136 -8.37 9.28 2.28
C LEU A 136 -9.76 8.93 1.75
N ASN A 137 -10.33 9.77 0.87
CA ASN A 137 -11.64 9.49 0.29
C ASN A 137 -11.63 8.25 -0.62
N GLN A 138 -10.52 8.01 -1.32
CA GLN A 138 -10.34 6.81 -2.14
C GLN A 138 -10.21 5.57 -1.24
N TRP A 139 -9.42 5.67 -0.18
CA TRP A 139 -9.27 4.60 0.80
C TRP A 139 -10.61 4.19 1.38
N LYS A 140 -11.38 5.16 1.87
CA LYS A 140 -12.70 4.90 2.47
C LYS A 140 -13.63 4.21 1.47
N LYS A 141 -13.64 4.64 0.22
CA LYS A 141 -14.49 4.04 -0.80
C LYS A 141 -14.05 2.61 -1.13
N LEU A 142 -12.75 2.37 -1.24
CA LEU A 142 -12.22 1.02 -1.50
C LEU A 142 -12.58 0.07 -0.36
N ILE A 143 -12.43 0.51 0.88
CA ILE A 143 -12.81 -0.31 2.04
C ILE A 143 -14.30 -0.64 2.01
N LYS A 144 -15.14 0.35 1.69
CA LYS A 144 -16.59 0.15 1.57
C LYS A 144 -16.92 -0.86 0.47
N MET A 145 -16.25 -0.77 -0.67
CA MET A 145 -16.42 -1.72 -1.77
C MET A 145 -16.05 -3.14 -1.34
N SER A 146 -15.03 -3.28 -0.51
CA SER A 146 -14.59 -4.58 0.00
C SER A 146 -15.57 -5.22 0.97
N GLU A 147 -16.51 -4.46 1.50
CA GLU A 147 -17.54 -4.94 2.43
C GLU A 147 -18.78 -5.46 1.72
N LYS A 148 -18.95 -5.16 0.45
CA LYS A 148 -20.10 -5.58 -0.33
C LYS A 148 -19.93 -7.02 -0.80
N LYS A 149 -21.03 -7.74 -0.82
CA LYS A 149 -21.08 -9.08 -1.40
C LYS A 149 -21.39 -9.06 -2.88
#